data_0c19caa8b107320effc31ec28c23ff03
#
_entry.id   0c19caa8b107320effc31ec28c23ff03
#
_cell.length_a   1.000
_cell.length_b   1.000
_cell.length_c   1.000
_cell.angle_alpha   90.00
_cell.angle_beta   90.00
_cell.angle_gamma   90.00
#
_symmetry.space_group_name_H-M   'P 1'
#
loop_
_entity.id
_entity.type
_entity.pdbx_description
1 polymer ?
#
loop_
_entity_poly.entity_id
_entity_poly.type
_entity_poly.pdbx_seq_one_letter_code
_entity_poly.pdbx_strand_id
1 'polypeptide(L)'
;MVYQLFTDSAASVGFVGYCRGEWFNCRWSEFSLIVIDVCIELLEMIPIFVACAIWGPQFHCKKILFHSDNLGCVQAWAKLGSSNSAVLSLMRAMVALAAKFNFALNIVHIDGISNDIADSLSRFQMSQFARLAPNARAQSVSIPISVKKVIAQHLSSPLKPCSSSIVTFPVHHGTPMQPE
;
A
#
# COMPACT_ATOMS: atom_id res chain seq x y z
N MET A 1 -7.06 21.30 8.16
CA MET A 1 -7.97 20.37 7.45
C MET A 1 -7.25 19.04 7.28
N VAL A 2 -7.94 17.92 7.55
CA VAL A 2 -7.42 16.55 7.38
C VAL A 2 -8.07 15.94 6.14
N TYR A 3 -7.27 15.39 5.24
CA TYR A 3 -7.75 14.62 4.08
C TYR A 3 -7.67 13.13 4.39
N GLN A 4 -8.74 12.42 4.12
CA GLN A 4 -8.83 10.97 4.19
C GLN A 4 -8.50 10.39 2.82
N LEU A 5 -7.59 9.45 2.76
CA LEU A 5 -7.16 8.82 1.54
C LEU A 5 -7.10 7.31 1.75
N PHE A 6 -7.68 6.56 0.84
CA PHE A 6 -7.80 5.10 0.90
C PHE A 6 -6.92 4.48 -0.17
N THR A 7 -6.11 3.52 0.22
CA THR A 7 -5.24 2.77 -0.70
C THR A 7 -5.41 1.27 -0.49
N ASP A 8 -5.17 0.53 -1.55
CA ASP A 8 -5.19 -0.93 -1.52
C ASP A 8 -4.34 -1.51 -2.64
N SER A 9 -3.89 -2.75 -2.46
CA SER A 9 -3.04 -3.47 -3.38
C SER A 9 -3.44 -4.93 -3.49
N ALA A 10 -4.02 -5.32 -4.61
CA ALA A 10 -4.25 -6.72 -4.95
C ALA A 10 -2.99 -7.31 -5.59
N ALA A 11 -2.27 -8.19 -4.90
CA ALA A 11 -0.95 -8.67 -5.29
C ALA A 11 -0.87 -9.26 -6.71
N SER A 12 -1.92 -9.90 -7.19
CA SER A 12 -1.99 -10.49 -8.54
C SER A 12 -2.59 -9.57 -9.61
N VAL A 13 -3.13 -8.41 -9.24
CA VAL A 13 -3.93 -7.58 -10.15
C VAL A 13 -3.32 -6.18 -10.31
N GLY A 14 -3.26 -5.38 -9.23
CA GLY A 14 -2.81 -4.01 -9.30
C GLY A 14 -2.96 -3.27 -7.99
N PHE A 15 -2.85 -1.95 -8.05
CA PHE A 15 -2.95 -1.06 -6.90
C PHE A 15 -3.76 0.18 -7.22
N VAL A 16 -4.25 0.85 -6.18
CA VAL A 16 -5.18 1.97 -6.29
C VAL A 16 -4.99 3.00 -5.18
N GLY A 17 -5.50 4.20 -5.45
CA GLY A 17 -5.74 5.22 -4.44
C GLY A 17 -7.03 5.98 -4.73
N TYR A 18 -7.75 6.31 -3.66
CA TYR A 18 -8.98 7.08 -3.73
C TYR A 18 -8.95 8.23 -2.72
N CYS A 19 -9.23 9.42 -3.20
CA CYS A 19 -9.26 10.64 -2.38
C CYS A 19 -10.33 11.61 -2.89
N ARG A 20 -11.37 11.88 -2.12
CA ARG A 20 -12.35 12.94 -2.39
C ARG A 20 -12.98 12.88 -3.79
N GLY A 21 -13.29 11.68 -4.26
CA GLY A 21 -13.86 11.46 -5.58
C GLY A 21 -12.83 11.36 -6.71
N GLU A 22 -11.57 11.72 -6.49
CA GLU A 22 -10.48 11.41 -7.42
C GLU A 22 -9.91 10.03 -7.11
N TRP A 23 -9.46 9.33 -8.11
CA TRP A 23 -8.90 8.00 -7.97
C TRP A 23 -7.90 7.70 -9.08
N PHE A 24 -6.97 6.81 -8.80
CA PHE A 24 -6.11 6.17 -9.77
C PHE A 24 -6.12 4.67 -9.59
N ASN A 25 -5.84 3.95 -10.64
CA ASN A 25 -5.53 2.52 -10.59
C ASN A 25 -4.40 2.19 -11.58
N CYS A 26 -3.70 1.11 -11.32
CA CYS A 26 -2.64 0.64 -12.18
C CYS A 26 -2.52 -0.88 -12.05
N ARG A 27 -2.39 -1.58 -13.16
CA ARG A 27 -2.13 -3.03 -13.16
C ARG A 27 -0.64 -3.28 -13.01
N TRP A 28 -0.27 -4.32 -12.26
CA TRP A 28 1.13 -4.73 -12.15
C TRP A 28 1.73 -5.09 -13.52
N SER A 29 0.93 -5.63 -14.44
CA SER A 29 1.35 -5.96 -15.81
C SER A 29 1.89 -4.76 -16.60
N GLU A 30 1.55 -3.52 -16.21
CA GLU A 30 2.07 -2.31 -16.86
C GLU A 30 3.57 -2.07 -16.57
N PHE A 31 4.14 -2.77 -15.60
CA PHE A 31 5.56 -2.66 -15.25
C PHE A 31 6.44 -3.72 -15.93
N SER A 32 5.87 -4.55 -16.82
CA SER A 32 6.57 -5.67 -17.49
C SER A 32 7.26 -6.63 -16.49
N LEU A 33 6.82 -6.63 -15.26
CA LEU A 33 7.34 -7.44 -14.17
C LEU A 33 6.24 -8.39 -13.71
N ILE A 34 6.59 -9.66 -13.59
CA ILE A 34 5.78 -10.60 -12.84
C ILE A 34 6.08 -10.30 -11.38
N VAL A 35 5.09 -9.81 -10.64
CA VAL A 35 5.19 -9.55 -9.19
C VAL A 35 5.13 -10.89 -8.47
N ILE A 36 6.20 -11.70 -8.64
CA ILE A 36 6.39 -12.94 -7.91
C ILE A 36 7.37 -12.63 -6.77
N ASP A 37 7.04 -13.11 -5.57
CA ASP A 37 7.88 -12.97 -4.35
C ASP A 37 8.14 -11.53 -3.87
N VAL A 38 7.33 -10.56 -4.27
CA VAL A 38 7.40 -9.21 -3.70
C VAL A 38 6.68 -9.19 -2.36
N CYS A 39 7.33 -8.62 -1.38
CA CYS A 39 6.77 -8.44 -0.04
C CYS A 39 5.47 -7.60 -0.10
N ILE A 40 4.40 -8.10 0.50
CA ILE A 40 3.09 -7.44 0.51
C ILE A 40 3.16 -6.01 1.08
N GLU A 41 4.00 -5.79 2.09
CA GLU A 41 4.24 -4.47 2.68
C GLU A 41 4.75 -3.46 1.63
N LEU A 42 5.61 -3.89 0.69
CA LEU A 42 6.08 -3.03 -0.40
C LEU A 42 4.94 -2.72 -1.38
N LEU A 43 4.14 -3.73 -1.74
CA LEU A 43 3.00 -3.56 -2.64
C LEU A 43 1.99 -2.56 -2.06
N GLU A 44 1.71 -2.62 -0.77
CA GLU A 44 0.81 -1.70 -0.07
C GLU A 44 1.39 -0.29 0.11
N MET A 45 2.71 -0.16 0.19
CA MET A 45 3.37 1.15 0.29
C MET A 45 3.40 1.90 -1.05
N ILE A 46 3.41 1.19 -2.17
CA ILE A 46 3.45 1.78 -3.52
C ILE A 46 2.27 2.72 -3.80
N PRO A 47 1.00 2.37 -3.59
CA PRO A 47 -0.10 3.29 -3.83
C PRO A 47 -0.05 4.55 -2.96
N ILE A 48 0.48 4.45 -1.74
CA ILE A 48 0.68 5.62 -0.86
C ILE A 48 1.73 6.56 -1.47
N PHE A 49 2.85 6.01 -1.94
CA PHE A 49 3.87 6.78 -2.66
C PHE A 49 3.31 7.45 -3.92
N VAL A 50 2.55 6.73 -4.73
CA VAL A 50 1.90 7.27 -5.94
C VAL A 50 0.98 8.43 -5.61
N ALA A 51 0.14 8.28 -4.59
CA ALA A 51 -0.75 9.35 -4.13
C ALA A 51 0.03 10.61 -3.68
N CYS A 52 1.12 10.44 -2.95
CA CYS A 52 2.03 11.54 -2.59
C CYS A 52 2.64 12.21 -3.81
N ALA A 53 2.97 11.45 -4.85
CA ALA A 53 3.61 11.97 -6.06
C ALA A 53 2.63 12.74 -6.95
N ILE A 54 1.40 12.23 -7.14
CA ILE A 54 0.42 12.82 -8.06
C ILE A 54 -0.43 13.91 -7.42
N TRP A 55 -0.81 13.75 -6.14
CA TRP A 55 -1.66 14.71 -5.42
C TRP A 55 -0.88 15.61 -4.45
N GLY A 56 0.42 15.39 -4.28
CA GLY A 56 1.27 16.18 -3.39
C GLY A 56 1.10 17.70 -3.53
N PRO A 57 1.06 18.27 -4.75
CA PRO A 57 0.81 19.71 -4.91
C PRO A 57 -0.52 20.19 -4.32
N GLN A 58 -1.55 19.34 -4.32
CA GLN A 58 -2.89 19.65 -3.77
C GLN A 58 -2.91 19.52 -2.23
N PHE A 59 -1.93 18.82 -1.66
CA PHE A 59 -1.82 18.57 -0.22
C PHE A 59 -1.15 19.68 0.58
N HIS A 60 -0.73 20.76 -0.07
CA HIS A 60 -0.02 21.86 0.58
C HIS A 60 -0.74 22.34 1.86
N CYS A 61 0.01 22.42 2.98
CA CYS A 61 -0.48 22.79 4.30
C CYS A 61 -1.65 21.92 4.83
N LYS A 62 -1.72 20.64 4.43
CA LYS A 62 -2.74 19.69 4.90
C LYS A 62 -2.12 18.57 5.73
N LYS A 63 -2.96 17.93 6.53
CA LYS A 63 -2.68 16.61 7.11
C LYS A 63 -3.37 15.56 6.24
N ILE A 64 -2.61 14.59 5.77
CA ILE A 64 -3.10 13.49 4.95
C ILE A 64 -3.08 12.23 5.80
N LEU A 65 -4.23 11.60 5.95
CA LEU A 65 -4.40 10.36 6.66
C LEU A 65 -4.66 9.26 5.64
N PHE A 66 -3.66 8.43 5.41
CA PHE A 66 -3.78 7.26 4.56
C PHE A 66 -4.35 6.09 5.35
N HIS A 67 -5.35 5.44 4.79
CA HIS A 67 -5.94 4.22 5.30
C HIS A 67 -5.41 3.03 4.53
N SER A 68 -4.82 2.08 5.25
CA SER A 68 -4.34 0.81 4.70
C SER A 68 -4.80 -0.33 5.62
N ASP A 69 -5.23 -1.44 5.07
CA ASP A 69 -5.57 -2.64 5.84
C ASP A 69 -4.34 -3.51 6.17
N ASN A 70 -3.16 -3.14 5.68
CA ASN A 70 -1.91 -3.83 5.96
C ASN A 70 -1.23 -3.29 7.22
N LEU A 71 -1.29 -4.04 8.32
CA LEU A 71 -0.64 -3.69 9.59
C LEU A 71 0.88 -3.53 9.47
N GLY A 72 1.55 -4.29 8.59
CA GLY A 72 2.99 -4.17 8.35
C GLY A 72 3.35 -2.77 7.84
N CYS A 73 2.57 -2.27 6.88
CA CYS A 73 2.70 -0.93 6.33
C CYS A 73 2.53 0.17 7.41
N VAL A 74 1.48 0.04 8.23
CA VAL A 74 1.20 0.98 9.34
C VAL A 74 2.32 0.97 10.37
N GLN A 75 2.81 -0.22 10.76
CA GLN A 75 3.88 -0.36 11.75
C GLN A 75 5.22 0.14 11.22
N ALA A 76 5.55 -0.14 9.95
CA ALA A 76 6.77 0.36 9.32
C ALA A 76 6.79 1.90 9.35
N TRP A 77 5.68 2.52 8.99
CA TRP A 77 5.55 3.97 9.03
C TRP A 77 5.65 4.53 10.46
N ALA A 78 4.94 3.94 11.42
CA ALA A 78 4.96 4.38 12.81
C ALA A 78 6.36 4.29 13.46
N LYS A 79 7.14 3.27 13.09
CA LYS A 79 8.52 3.08 13.57
C LYS A 79 9.55 3.84 12.74
N LEU A 80 9.14 4.44 11.62
CA LEU A 80 10.03 5.02 10.60
C LEU A 80 11.14 4.04 10.16
N GLY A 81 10.80 2.77 10.06
CA GLY A 81 11.76 1.71 9.75
C GLY A 81 11.12 0.42 9.23
N SER A 82 11.86 -0.28 8.38
CA SER A 82 11.55 -1.60 7.87
C SER A 82 12.84 -2.40 7.68
N SER A 83 12.79 -3.71 7.85
CA SER A 83 13.89 -4.61 7.49
C SER A 83 14.05 -4.75 5.97
N ASN A 84 13.01 -4.42 5.21
CA ASN A 84 13.04 -4.41 3.76
C ASN A 84 13.59 -3.08 3.23
N SER A 85 14.75 -3.12 2.56
CA SER A 85 15.42 -1.92 2.05
C SER A 85 14.61 -1.17 0.99
N ALA A 86 13.79 -1.88 0.19
CA ALA A 86 12.94 -1.27 -0.81
C ALA A 86 11.78 -0.48 -0.15
N VAL A 87 11.15 -1.04 0.89
CA VAL A 87 10.15 -0.34 1.70
C VAL A 87 10.75 0.92 2.33
N LEU A 88 11.93 0.78 2.96
CA LEU A 88 12.61 1.92 3.58
C LEU A 88 12.97 3.02 2.57
N SER A 89 13.43 2.62 1.37
CA SER A 89 13.72 3.57 0.29
C SER A 89 12.46 4.31 -0.17
N LEU A 90 11.34 3.60 -0.31
CA LEU A 90 10.07 4.18 -0.70
C LEU A 90 9.53 5.15 0.37
N MET A 91 9.65 4.78 1.65
CA MET A 91 9.30 5.66 2.77
C MET A 91 10.10 6.98 2.74
N ARG A 92 11.42 6.89 2.47
CA ARG A 92 12.26 8.09 2.32
C ARG A 92 11.80 8.99 1.17
N ALA A 93 11.41 8.39 0.04
CA ALA A 93 10.84 9.13 -1.09
C ALA A 93 9.53 9.82 -0.72
N MET A 94 8.65 9.16 0.05
CA MET A 94 7.41 9.76 0.56
C MET A 94 7.67 10.93 1.50
N VAL A 95 8.65 10.82 2.42
CA VAL A 95 9.06 11.92 3.30
C VAL A 95 9.59 13.11 2.47
N ALA A 96 10.41 12.83 1.45
CA ALA A 96 10.92 13.88 0.56
C ALA A 96 9.80 14.60 -0.20
N LEU A 97 8.78 13.87 -0.67
CA LEU A 97 7.59 14.45 -1.31
C LEU A 97 6.76 15.29 -0.32
N ALA A 98 6.57 14.80 0.90
CA ALA A 98 5.86 15.51 1.94
C ALA A 98 6.56 16.83 2.30
N ALA A 99 7.88 16.82 2.41
CA ALA A 99 8.69 18.02 2.62
C ALA A 99 8.61 18.98 1.41
N LYS A 100 8.76 18.45 0.19
CA LYS A 100 8.70 19.24 -1.05
C LYS A 100 7.38 19.98 -1.21
N PHE A 101 6.27 19.34 -0.91
CA PHE A 101 4.93 19.89 -1.08
C PHE A 101 4.32 20.44 0.21
N ASN A 102 5.08 20.42 1.31
CA ASN A 102 4.68 20.96 2.61
C ASN A 102 3.35 20.37 3.12
N PHE A 103 3.28 19.04 3.28
CA PHE A 103 2.14 18.37 3.92
C PHE A 103 2.59 17.38 4.99
N ALA A 104 1.72 17.11 5.94
CA ALA A 104 1.95 16.07 6.94
C ALA A 104 1.29 14.76 6.48
N LEU A 105 2.05 13.66 6.57
CA LEU A 105 1.62 12.32 6.18
C LEU A 105 1.52 11.43 7.41
N ASN A 106 0.43 10.70 7.54
CA ASN A 106 0.29 9.59 8.49
C ASN A 106 -0.41 8.40 7.83
N ILE A 107 -0.09 7.19 8.28
CA ILE A 107 -0.72 5.94 7.81
C ILE A 107 -1.38 5.30 9.02
N VAL A 108 -2.66 4.95 8.88
CA VAL A 108 -3.45 4.30 9.92
C VAL A 108 -4.10 3.03 9.40
N HIS A 109 -4.33 2.11 10.32
CA HIS A 109 -5.02 0.88 9.99
C HIS A 109 -6.52 1.13 9.79
N ILE A 110 -7.08 0.45 8.79
CA ILE A 110 -8.52 0.32 8.56
C ILE A 110 -8.83 -1.17 8.39
N ASP A 111 -9.96 -1.61 8.91
CA ASP A 111 -10.41 -2.97 8.64
C ASP A 111 -10.73 -3.15 7.16
N GLY A 112 -10.34 -4.28 6.57
CA GLY A 112 -10.53 -4.54 5.13
C GLY A 112 -11.98 -4.40 4.66
N ILE A 113 -12.95 -4.75 5.52
CA ILE A 113 -14.39 -4.56 5.24
C ILE A 113 -14.75 -3.06 5.09
N SER A 114 -14.04 -2.18 5.79
CA SER A 114 -14.26 -0.72 5.73
C SER A 114 -13.44 -0.05 4.63
N ASN A 115 -12.55 -0.79 3.94
CA ASN A 115 -11.75 -0.32 2.80
C ASN A 115 -12.35 -0.73 1.45
N ASP A 116 -13.65 -0.97 1.41
CA ASP A 116 -14.40 -1.57 0.30
C ASP A 116 -14.28 -0.79 -1.04
N ILE A 117 -14.20 0.54 -0.98
CA ILE A 117 -13.99 1.39 -2.17
C ILE A 117 -12.62 1.07 -2.79
N ALA A 118 -11.56 1.05 -2.01
CA ALA A 118 -10.22 0.77 -2.50
C ALA A 118 -10.07 -0.71 -2.92
N ASP A 119 -10.62 -1.67 -2.16
CA ASP A 119 -10.60 -3.09 -2.52
C ASP A 119 -11.32 -3.34 -3.87
N SER A 120 -12.49 -2.73 -4.09
CA SER A 120 -13.20 -2.86 -5.36
C SER A 120 -12.40 -2.32 -6.55
N LEU A 121 -11.67 -1.21 -6.35
CA LEU A 121 -10.81 -0.62 -7.38
C LEU A 121 -9.56 -1.46 -7.64
N SER A 122 -8.90 -2.00 -6.61
CA SER A 122 -7.66 -2.79 -6.75
C SER A 122 -7.89 -4.08 -7.53
N ARG A 123 -9.10 -4.63 -7.41
CA ARG A 123 -9.58 -5.80 -8.16
C ARG A 123 -10.24 -5.45 -9.50
N PHE A 124 -10.27 -4.17 -9.87
CA PHE A 124 -10.91 -3.66 -11.10
C PHE A 124 -12.40 -3.98 -11.20
N GLN A 125 -13.10 -4.06 -10.09
CA GLN A 125 -14.54 -4.31 -10.01
C GLN A 125 -15.33 -2.99 -10.20
N MET A 126 -15.26 -2.41 -11.39
CA MET A 126 -15.73 -1.05 -11.67
C MET A 126 -17.23 -0.86 -11.40
N SER A 127 -18.06 -1.89 -11.60
CA SER A 127 -19.50 -1.82 -11.27
C SER A 127 -19.76 -1.71 -9.77
N GLN A 128 -18.94 -2.36 -8.94
CA GLN A 128 -19.01 -2.25 -7.49
C GLN A 128 -18.49 -0.89 -7.03
N PHE A 129 -17.35 -0.45 -7.55
CA PHE A 129 -16.80 0.88 -7.28
C PHE A 129 -17.82 1.99 -7.59
N ALA A 130 -18.47 1.95 -8.75
CA ALA A 130 -19.47 2.95 -9.12
C ALA A 130 -20.67 3.02 -8.14
N ARG A 131 -21.04 1.89 -7.52
CA ARG A 131 -22.08 1.85 -6.49
C ARG A 131 -21.62 2.41 -5.17
N LEU A 132 -20.38 2.11 -4.76
CA LEU A 132 -19.80 2.55 -3.49
C LEU A 132 -19.39 4.03 -3.51
N ALA A 133 -18.96 4.53 -4.66
CA ALA A 133 -18.50 5.90 -4.85
C ALA A 133 -19.22 6.60 -6.03
N PRO A 134 -20.54 6.83 -5.96
CA PRO A 134 -21.33 7.35 -7.09
C PRO A 134 -20.91 8.76 -7.52
N ASN A 135 -20.25 9.51 -6.64
CA ASN A 135 -19.75 10.86 -6.92
C ASN A 135 -18.27 10.87 -7.34
N ALA A 136 -17.66 9.70 -7.57
CA ALA A 136 -16.29 9.63 -8.06
C ALA A 136 -16.20 10.13 -9.49
N ARG A 137 -15.05 10.70 -9.89
CA ARG A 137 -14.80 11.09 -11.27
C ARG A 137 -14.92 9.88 -12.20
N ALA A 138 -15.47 10.10 -13.39
CA ALA A 138 -15.63 9.05 -14.39
C ALA A 138 -14.29 8.48 -14.88
N GLN A 139 -13.23 9.27 -14.83
CA GLN A 139 -11.90 8.88 -15.32
C GLN A 139 -10.88 8.87 -14.19
N SER A 140 -10.00 7.86 -14.20
CA SER A 140 -8.85 7.77 -13.30
C SER A 140 -7.83 8.86 -13.59
N VAL A 141 -7.13 9.28 -12.56
CA VAL A 141 -5.95 10.15 -12.70
C VAL A 141 -4.80 9.33 -13.28
N SER A 142 -4.18 9.84 -14.34
CA SER A 142 -3.04 9.18 -14.98
C SER A 142 -1.80 9.24 -14.08
N ILE A 143 -1.11 8.11 -13.94
CA ILE A 143 0.17 8.03 -13.22
C ILE A 143 1.30 8.40 -14.20
N PRO A 144 2.08 9.47 -13.90
CA PRO A 144 3.18 9.89 -14.77
C PRO A 144 4.22 8.79 -14.97
N ILE A 145 4.81 8.76 -16.15
CA ILE A 145 5.85 7.77 -16.50
C ILE A 145 7.07 7.83 -15.58
N SER A 146 7.42 9.02 -15.08
CA SER A 146 8.50 9.21 -14.10
C SER A 146 8.19 8.48 -12.78
N VAL A 147 6.96 8.52 -12.31
CA VAL A 147 6.50 7.80 -11.11
C VAL A 147 6.54 6.29 -11.35
N LYS A 148 6.07 5.82 -12.50
CA LYS A 148 6.13 4.39 -12.89
C LYS A 148 7.57 3.88 -12.93
N LYS A 149 8.53 4.67 -13.42
CA LYS A 149 9.96 4.30 -13.41
C LYS A 149 10.51 4.10 -11.99
N VAL A 150 10.14 4.97 -11.05
CA VAL A 150 10.54 4.81 -9.64
C VAL A 150 9.97 3.52 -9.05
N ILE A 151 8.70 3.22 -9.31
CA ILE A 151 8.07 1.96 -8.86
C ILE A 151 8.82 0.75 -9.44
N ALA A 152 9.09 0.75 -10.75
CA ALA A 152 9.79 -0.33 -11.41
C ALA A 152 11.19 -0.60 -10.79
N GLN A 153 11.92 0.45 -10.43
CA GLN A 153 13.20 0.34 -9.74
C GLN A 153 13.07 -0.35 -8.38
N HIS A 154 12.03 -0.03 -7.60
CA HIS A 154 11.79 -0.66 -6.30
C HIS A 154 11.37 -2.12 -6.42
N LEU A 155 10.55 -2.45 -7.43
CA LEU A 155 10.12 -3.83 -7.70
C LEU A 155 11.26 -4.71 -8.24
N SER A 156 12.24 -4.12 -8.94
CA SER A 156 13.39 -4.85 -9.53
C SER A 156 14.56 -5.02 -8.56
N SER A 157 14.52 -4.40 -7.38
CA SER A 157 15.60 -4.53 -6.40
C SER A 157 15.64 -5.96 -5.85
N PRO A 158 16.82 -6.62 -5.78
CA PRO A 158 16.92 -7.97 -5.24
C PRO A 158 16.42 -8.00 -3.80
N LEU A 159 15.34 -8.73 -3.59
CA LEU A 159 14.68 -8.86 -2.30
C LEU A 159 15.57 -9.66 -1.36
N LYS A 160 15.94 -9.07 -0.21
CA LYS A 160 16.26 -9.91 0.95
C LYS A 160 14.96 -10.63 1.34
N PRO A 161 14.98 -11.97 1.52
CA PRO A 161 13.79 -12.69 1.93
C PRO A 161 13.24 -12.05 3.21
N CYS A 162 11.96 -11.77 3.21
CA CYS A 162 11.25 -11.35 4.41
C CYS A 162 11.42 -12.50 5.43
N SER A 163 12.10 -12.25 6.52
CA SER A 163 12.19 -13.22 7.62
C SER A 163 10.81 -13.29 8.27
N SER A 164 9.92 -14.07 7.65
CA SER A 164 8.74 -14.56 8.34
C SER A 164 9.26 -15.43 9.47
N SER A 165 9.21 -14.92 10.68
CA SER A 165 9.42 -15.70 11.89
C SER A 165 8.38 -16.81 11.89
N ILE A 166 8.80 -18.00 11.48
CA ILE A 166 8.04 -19.23 11.73
C ILE A 166 8.02 -19.37 13.24
N VAL A 167 6.89 -18.99 13.84
CA VAL A 167 6.62 -19.31 15.23
C VAL A 167 6.36 -20.81 15.26
N THR A 168 7.43 -21.59 15.50
CA THR A 168 7.31 -23.00 15.84
C THR A 168 6.73 -23.09 17.24
N PHE A 169 5.46 -23.48 17.32
CA PHE A 169 4.88 -23.88 18.60
C PHE A 169 5.56 -25.18 19.04
N PRO A 170 6.02 -25.28 20.29
CA PRO A 170 6.57 -26.52 20.81
C PRO A 170 5.44 -27.56 20.85
N VAL A 171 5.61 -28.65 20.12
CA VAL A 171 4.75 -29.85 20.23
C VAL A 171 5.06 -30.48 21.57
N HIS A 172 4.15 -30.39 22.53
CA HIS A 172 4.20 -31.16 23.76
C HIS A 172 3.96 -32.65 23.40
N HIS A 173 5.02 -33.42 23.35
CA HIS A 173 4.93 -34.90 23.39
C HIS A 173 4.45 -35.31 24.78
N GLY A 174 3.18 -35.67 24.86
CA GLY A 174 2.62 -36.33 26.02
C GLY A 174 3.29 -37.70 26.22
N THR A 175 3.87 -37.89 27.38
CA THR A 175 4.41 -39.16 27.83
C THR A 175 3.29 -40.16 27.95
N PRO A 176 3.39 -41.42 27.41
CA PRO A 176 2.37 -42.42 27.60
C PRO A 176 2.42 -42.93 29.05
N MET A 177 1.27 -42.87 29.72
CA MET A 177 1.07 -43.60 31.00
C MET A 177 1.17 -45.11 30.76
N GLN A 178 2.02 -45.79 31.54
CA GLN A 178 2.02 -47.24 31.64
C GLN A 178 0.88 -47.68 32.53
N PRO A 179 0.18 -48.75 32.21
CA PRO A 179 -0.82 -49.38 33.11
C PRO A 179 -0.14 -50.31 34.12
N GLU A 180 -0.55 -50.15 35.38
CA GLU A 180 -0.42 -51.22 36.39
C GLU A 180 -1.55 -52.20 36.27
#